data_81ad3f4426d4e8a9492e7c31e36f2636
#
_entry.id   81ad3f4426d4e8a9492e7c31e36f2636
#
_cell.length_a   1.000
_cell.length_b   1.000
_cell.length_c   1.000
_cell.angle_alpha   90.00
_cell.angle_beta   90.00
_cell.angle_gamma   90.00
#
_symmetry.space_group_name_H-M   'P 1'
#
loop_
_entity.id
_entity.type
_entity.pdbx_description
1 polymer ?
#
loop_
_entity_poly.entity_id
_entity_poly.type
_entity_poly.pdbx_seq_one_letter_code
_entity_poly.pdbx_strand_id
1 'polypeptide(L)'
;TDTMLRLVWRVPRSGWRSIPSGMRHFQTENLASDAFTKTSANHAERLAKSKRFIAALSPADRRVVASMLRVDHAGEIAANTIYEAQADVFGFLGKQATKKLMLEMWDNERKHLASACAMLDEYNTRPSALTPVWALAGRILGGATALMGEKSAMACTEAVETVIGEHYDEYVHYELTFFSQLL
;
A
#
# COMPACT_ATOMS: atom_id res chain seq x y z
N THR A 1 -7.16 1.59 -20.43
CA THR A 1 -6.30 0.57 -19.81
C THR A 1 -5.57 1.09 -18.55
N ASP A 2 -5.53 2.41 -18.41
CA ASP A 2 -4.81 3.14 -17.35
C ASP A 2 -5.58 3.26 -16.01
N THR A 3 -6.82 2.77 -15.96
CA THR A 3 -7.74 3.08 -14.85
C THR A 3 -7.68 2.06 -13.70
N MET A 4 -7.13 0.87 -13.89
CA MET A 4 -7.24 -0.21 -12.91
C MET A 4 -6.12 -0.25 -11.86
N LEU A 5 -4.90 0.12 -12.20
CA LEU A 5 -3.81 0.18 -11.23
C LEU A 5 -3.91 1.41 -10.31
N ARG A 6 -4.52 2.50 -10.80
CA ARG A 6 -4.79 3.70 -10.01
C ARG A 6 -5.89 3.53 -8.95
N LEU A 7 -6.70 2.46 -9.01
CA LEU A 7 -7.82 2.25 -8.08
C LEU A 7 -7.36 1.65 -6.74
N VAL A 8 -6.22 1.00 -6.69
CA VAL A 8 -5.68 0.41 -5.45
C VAL A 8 -4.99 1.48 -4.59
N TRP A 9 -4.45 2.56 -5.21
CA TRP A 9 -3.57 3.53 -4.57
C TRP A 9 -4.08 4.98 -4.61
N ARG A 10 -5.36 5.21 -4.89
CA ARG A 10 -5.91 6.58 -4.85
C ARG A 10 -6.20 7.01 -3.42
N VAL A 11 -5.25 7.70 -2.80
CA VAL A 11 -5.53 8.61 -1.69
C VAL A 11 -6.24 9.83 -2.29
N PRO A 12 -7.48 10.18 -1.87
CA PRO A 12 -8.16 11.35 -2.41
C PRO A 12 -7.45 12.63 -1.93
N ARG A 13 -6.92 13.41 -2.86
CA ARG A 13 -6.31 14.73 -2.61
C ARG A 13 -7.29 15.84 -2.26
N SER A 14 -8.51 15.56 -1.83
CA SER A 14 -9.44 16.64 -1.51
C SER A 14 -10.52 16.23 -0.52
N GLY A 15 -10.58 16.94 0.59
CA GLY A 15 -11.83 17.25 1.26
C GLY A 15 -12.19 16.47 2.50
N TRP A 16 -11.62 16.86 3.61
CA TRP A 16 -12.23 16.70 4.91
C TRP A 16 -13.51 17.56 4.98
N ARG A 17 -14.63 17.01 4.51
CA ARG A 17 -15.96 17.56 4.82
C ARG A 17 -16.86 16.41 5.21
N SER A 18 -17.38 16.53 6.43
CA SER A 18 -18.47 15.83 7.11
C SER A 18 -19.31 14.85 6.27
N ILE A 19 -19.37 13.60 6.75
CA ILE A 19 -20.29 12.56 6.27
C ILE A 19 -21.67 12.84 6.89
N PRO A 20 -22.73 13.00 6.09
CA PRO A 20 -24.12 13.04 6.62
C PRO A 20 -24.61 11.61 6.90
N SER A 21 -25.16 11.42 8.09
CA SER A 21 -25.90 10.23 8.51
C SER A 21 -27.18 10.06 7.68
N GLY A 22 -27.32 8.90 7.00
CA GLY A 22 -28.55 8.56 6.27
C GLY A 22 -28.41 7.24 5.54
N MET A 23 -28.34 6.14 6.29
CA MET A 23 -28.35 4.80 5.70
C MET A 23 -29.79 4.41 5.38
N ARG A 24 -30.16 4.34 4.10
CA ARG A 24 -31.40 3.69 3.65
C ARG A 24 -31.11 2.23 3.30
N HIS A 25 -31.90 1.35 3.87
CA HIS A 25 -31.99 -0.07 3.53
C HIS A 25 -32.18 -0.23 2.01
N PHE A 26 -31.23 -0.86 1.32
CA PHE A 26 -31.39 -1.31 -0.06
C PHE A 26 -31.25 -2.82 -0.12
N GLN A 27 -32.16 -3.44 -0.84
CA GLN A 27 -32.22 -4.89 -1.11
C GLN A 27 -30.89 -5.38 -1.72
N THR A 28 -30.19 -6.25 -0.98
CA THR A 28 -28.76 -6.53 -1.22
C THR A 28 -28.44 -7.91 -1.81
N GLU A 29 -29.42 -8.70 -2.21
CA GLU A 29 -29.13 -10.11 -2.54
C GLU A 29 -28.65 -10.37 -3.97
N ASN A 30 -29.02 -9.59 -4.99
CA ASN A 30 -28.58 -9.79 -6.35
C ASN A 30 -27.31 -8.98 -6.72
N LEU A 31 -27.07 -7.84 -6.09
CA LEU A 31 -25.89 -7.01 -6.36
C LEU A 31 -24.59 -7.59 -5.80
N ALA A 32 -24.68 -8.36 -4.70
CA ALA A 32 -23.51 -8.99 -4.09
C ALA A 32 -22.95 -10.14 -4.93
N SER A 33 -23.79 -10.91 -5.60
CA SER A 33 -23.39 -12.02 -6.47
C SER A 33 -22.67 -11.52 -7.74
N ASP A 34 -23.23 -10.48 -8.38
CA ASP A 34 -22.63 -9.91 -9.59
C ASP A 34 -21.32 -9.14 -9.28
N ALA A 35 -21.26 -8.46 -8.15
CA ALA A 35 -20.03 -7.81 -7.70
C ALA A 35 -18.93 -8.84 -7.38
N PHE A 36 -19.28 -9.94 -6.71
CA PHE A 36 -18.33 -11.01 -6.37
C PHE A 36 -17.80 -11.72 -7.63
N THR A 37 -18.67 -12.07 -8.59
CA THR A 37 -18.25 -12.70 -9.87
C THR A 37 -17.40 -11.76 -10.70
N LYS A 38 -17.73 -10.48 -10.78
CA LYS A 38 -16.94 -9.47 -11.50
C LYS A 38 -15.58 -9.24 -10.83
N THR A 39 -15.52 -9.24 -9.51
CA THR A 39 -14.28 -9.10 -8.73
C THR A 39 -13.37 -10.32 -8.93
N SER A 40 -13.93 -11.54 -8.93
CA SER A 40 -13.17 -12.78 -9.15
C SER A 40 -12.65 -12.91 -10.58
N ALA A 41 -13.45 -12.52 -11.58
CA ALA A 41 -13.02 -12.47 -12.99
C ALA A 41 -11.88 -11.46 -13.20
N ASN A 42 -12.00 -10.26 -12.63
CA ASN A 42 -10.94 -9.25 -12.65
C ASN A 42 -9.66 -9.73 -11.97
N HIS A 43 -9.79 -10.49 -10.87
CA HIS A 43 -8.63 -11.07 -10.17
C HIS A 43 -7.92 -12.13 -11.03
N ALA A 44 -8.69 -13.03 -11.67
CA ALA A 44 -8.13 -14.05 -12.54
C ALA A 44 -7.43 -13.44 -13.77
N GLU A 45 -8.00 -12.39 -14.37
CA GLU A 45 -7.38 -11.66 -15.48
C GLU A 45 -6.07 -10.98 -15.07
N ARG A 46 -6.05 -10.32 -13.91
CA ARG A 46 -4.83 -9.71 -13.35
C ARG A 46 -3.74 -10.76 -13.14
N LEU A 47 -4.09 -11.88 -12.52
CA LEU A 47 -3.14 -12.98 -12.28
C LEU A 47 -2.60 -13.57 -13.58
N ALA A 48 -3.45 -13.72 -14.60
CA ALA A 48 -3.01 -14.20 -15.92
C ALA A 48 -2.06 -13.20 -16.59
N LYS A 49 -2.33 -11.90 -16.48
CA LYS A 49 -1.46 -10.82 -17.00
C LYS A 49 -0.11 -10.82 -16.30
N SER A 50 -0.09 -10.89 -14.98
CA SER A 50 1.14 -10.94 -14.19
C SER A 50 1.99 -12.18 -14.54
N LYS A 51 1.38 -13.36 -14.65
CA LYS A 51 2.09 -14.57 -15.08
C LYS A 51 2.72 -14.45 -16.47
N ARG A 52 2.03 -13.81 -17.43
CA ARG A 52 2.58 -13.55 -18.76
C ARG A 52 3.77 -12.60 -18.70
N PHE A 53 3.65 -11.52 -17.90
CA PHE A 53 4.75 -10.58 -17.69
C PHE A 53 5.96 -11.28 -17.09
N ILE A 54 5.79 -12.02 -15.98
CA ILE A 54 6.88 -12.77 -15.32
C ILE A 54 7.54 -13.77 -16.29
N ALA A 55 6.74 -14.46 -17.12
CA ALA A 55 7.27 -15.43 -18.08
C ALA A 55 8.11 -14.78 -19.17
N ALA A 56 7.77 -13.55 -19.57
CA ALA A 56 8.47 -12.80 -20.62
C ALA A 56 9.76 -12.14 -20.14
N LEU A 57 9.95 -11.94 -18.83
CA LEU A 57 11.12 -11.28 -18.26
C LEU A 57 12.41 -12.07 -18.53
N SER A 58 13.44 -11.39 -19.04
CA SER A 58 14.79 -11.91 -19.06
C SER A 58 15.35 -12.09 -17.65
N PRO A 59 16.44 -12.86 -17.46
CA PRO A 59 17.10 -12.96 -16.16
C PRO A 59 17.60 -11.61 -15.60
N ALA A 60 17.92 -10.65 -16.48
CA ALA A 60 18.33 -9.31 -16.07
C ALA A 60 17.12 -8.51 -15.55
N ASP A 61 16.01 -8.50 -16.31
CA ASP A 61 14.79 -7.81 -15.93
C ASP A 61 14.17 -8.36 -14.65
N ARG A 62 14.22 -9.69 -14.46
CA ARG A 62 13.79 -10.33 -13.20
C ARG A 62 14.56 -9.80 -11.99
N ARG A 63 15.87 -9.52 -12.13
CA ARG A 63 16.64 -8.91 -11.03
C ARG A 63 16.22 -7.49 -10.74
N VAL A 64 15.91 -6.71 -11.79
CA VAL A 64 15.42 -5.34 -11.64
C VAL A 64 14.07 -5.33 -10.92
N VAL A 65 13.09 -6.09 -11.43
CA VAL A 65 11.76 -6.20 -10.81
C VAL A 65 11.86 -6.70 -9.37
N ALA A 66 12.66 -7.73 -9.12
CA ALA A 66 12.88 -8.23 -7.76
C ALA A 66 13.52 -7.19 -6.83
N SER A 67 14.33 -6.27 -7.35
CA SER A 67 14.87 -5.16 -6.57
C SER A 67 13.80 -4.13 -6.23
N MET A 68 12.97 -3.76 -7.21
CA MET A 68 11.85 -2.81 -7.02
C MET A 68 10.87 -3.35 -5.97
N LEU A 69 10.41 -4.60 -6.13
CA LEU A 69 9.48 -5.23 -5.17
C LEU A 69 10.05 -5.31 -3.74
N ARG A 70 11.36 -5.48 -3.57
CA ARG A 70 11.99 -5.43 -2.24
C ARG A 70 12.01 -4.04 -1.65
N VAL A 71 12.16 -3.01 -2.46
CA VAL A 71 12.10 -1.61 -2.02
C VAL A 71 10.68 -1.27 -1.59
N ASP A 72 9.68 -1.60 -2.41
CA ASP A 72 8.27 -1.39 -2.08
C ASP A 72 7.88 -2.09 -0.78
N HIS A 73 8.20 -3.39 -0.66
CA HIS A 73 7.95 -4.13 0.56
C HIS A 73 8.65 -3.53 1.79
N ALA A 74 9.88 -3.03 1.64
CA ALA A 74 10.60 -2.38 2.76
C ALA A 74 9.94 -1.04 3.15
N GLY A 75 9.43 -0.29 2.17
CA GLY A 75 8.63 0.91 2.39
C GLY A 75 7.37 0.62 3.20
N GLU A 76 6.63 -0.43 2.80
CA GLU A 76 5.42 -0.86 3.52
C GLU A 76 5.71 -1.31 4.96
N ILE A 77 6.81 -2.02 5.19
CA ILE A 77 7.25 -2.37 6.56
C ILE A 77 7.54 -1.11 7.37
N ALA A 78 8.25 -0.14 6.80
CA ALA A 78 8.56 1.12 7.48
C ALA A 78 7.27 1.91 7.80
N ALA A 79 6.37 2.07 6.83
CA ALA A 79 5.08 2.74 7.01
C ALA A 79 4.26 2.08 8.12
N ASN A 80 4.07 0.76 8.06
CA ASN A 80 3.33 0.02 9.09
C ASN A 80 3.89 0.27 10.50
N THR A 81 5.22 0.24 10.66
CA THR A 81 5.84 0.45 11.97
C THR A 81 5.84 1.90 12.42
N ILE A 82 5.82 2.87 11.50
CA ILE A 82 5.61 4.29 11.80
C ILE A 82 4.23 4.50 12.41
N TYR A 83 3.17 4.05 11.73
CA TYR A 83 1.80 4.23 12.21
C TYR A 83 1.54 3.52 13.54
N GLU A 84 2.06 2.29 13.69
CA GLU A 84 2.00 1.56 14.97
C GLU A 84 2.62 2.37 16.11
N ALA A 85 3.86 2.84 15.93
CA ALA A 85 4.57 3.61 16.95
C ALA A 85 3.89 4.95 17.26
N GLN A 86 3.35 5.64 16.25
CA GLN A 86 2.59 6.87 16.45
C GLN A 86 1.31 6.62 17.27
N ALA A 87 0.57 5.54 16.95
CA ALA A 87 -0.64 5.16 17.69
C ALA A 87 -0.33 4.86 19.16
N ASP A 88 0.78 4.16 19.42
CA ASP A 88 1.24 3.83 20.79
C ASP A 88 1.59 5.09 21.57
N VAL A 89 2.38 6.00 20.99
CA VAL A 89 2.76 7.26 21.66
C VAL A 89 1.54 8.13 21.93
N PHE A 90 0.62 8.32 20.96
CA PHE A 90 -0.59 9.10 21.21
C PHE A 90 -1.51 8.44 22.24
N GLY A 91 -1.54 7.09 22.27
CA GLY A 91 -2.24 6.36 23.33
C GLY A 91 -1.65 6.64 24.72
N PHE A 92 -0.33 6.59 24.86
CA PHE A 92 0.39 6.90 26.09
C PHE A 92 0.17 8.36 26.54
N LEU A 93 0.16 9.29 25.60
CA LEU A 93 -0.11 10.71 25.85
C LEU A 93 -1.59 11.04 26.11
N GLY A 94 -2.49 10.06 26.13
CA GLY A 94 -3.92 10.25 26.36
C GLY A 94 -4.68 10.89 25.19
N LYS A 95 -4.06 11.06 24.02
CA LYS A 95 -4.64 11.66 22.81
C LYS A 95 -5.49 10.64 22.04
N GLN A 96 -6.60 10.23 22.61
CA GLN A 96 -7.40 9.11 22.09
C GLN A 96 -7.96 9.34 20.67
N ALA A 97 -8.34 10.58 20.33
CA ALA A 97 -8.84 10.90 18.99
C ALA A 97 -7.75 10.70 17.93
N THR A 98 -6.54 11.19 18.17
CA THR A 98 -5.38 11.05 17.29
C THR A 98 -4.91 9.60 17.21
N LYS A 99 -4.89 8.88 18.36
CA LYS A 99 -4.63 7.44 18.35
C LYS A 99 -5.58 6.69 17.42
N LYS A 100 -6.89 6.96 17.53
CA LYS A 100 -7.90 6.32 16.68
C LYS A 100 -7.63 6.58 15.20
N LEU A 101 -7.30 7.82 14.84
CA LEU A 101 -6.92 8.18 13.48
C LEU A 101 -5.71 7.37 12.98
N MET A 102 -4.65 7.29 13.80
CA MET A 102 -3.46 6.49 13.44
C MET A 102 -3.79 5.02 13.24
N LEU A 103 -4.67 4.45 14.07
CA LEU A 103 -5.10 3.05 13.94
C LEU A 103 -5.92 2.81 12.65
N GLU A 104 -6.76 3.77 12.25
CA GLU A 104 -7.52 3.69 11.00
C GLU A 104 -6.59 3.76 9.77
N MET A 105 -5.59 4.64 9.80
CA MET A 105 -4.56 4.72 8.76
C MET A 105 -3.71 3.44 8.73
N TRP A 106 -3.26 2.96 9.89
CA TRP A 106 -2.51 1.71 9.99
C TRP A 106 -3.29 0.48 9.45
N ASP A 107 -4.61 0.43 9.62
CA ASP A 107 -5.40 -0.66 9.04
C ASP A 107 -5.33 -0.70 7.51
N ASN A 108 -5.21 0.45 6.86
CA ASN A 108 -4.96 0.53 5.43
C ASN A 108 -3.54 0.06 5.07
N GLU A 109 -2.53 0.50 5.82
CA GLU A 109 -1.13 0.09 5.60
C GLU A 109 -0.92 -1.41 5.74
N ARG A 110 -1.63 -2.07 6.63
CA ARG A 110 -1.61 -3.54 6.73
C ARG A 110 -2.09 -4.23 5.45
N LYS A 111 -3.04 -3.63 4.73
CA LYS A 111 -3.53 -4.15 3.44
C LYS A 111 -2.50 -3.93 2.34
N HIS A 112 -1.82 -2.79 2.35
CA HIS A 112 -0.72 -2.49 1.44
C HIS A 112 0.44 -3.47 1.64
N LEU A 113 0.87 -3.67 2.87
CA LEU A 113 1.90 -4.65 3.21
C LEU A 113 1.51 -6.07 2.78
N ALA A 114 0.26 -6.47 2.99
CA ALA A 114 -0.22 -7.78 2.54
C ALA A 114 -0.16 -7.91 1.01
N SER A 115 -0.45 -6.84 0.28
CA SER A 115 -0.33 -6.79 -1.18
C SER A 115 1.13 -6.88 -1.63
N ALA A 116 2.04 -6.16 -0.98
CA ALA A 116 3.48 -6.22 -1.26
C ALA A 116 4.05 -7.62 -1.00
N CYS A 117 3.64 -8.27 0.11
CA CYS A 117 4.01 -9.65 0.39
C CYS A 117 3.51 -10.61 -0.71
N ALA A 118 2.25 -10.47 -1.13
CA ALA A 118 1.69 -11.31 -2.20
C ALA A 118 2.45 -11.12 -3.53
N MET A 119 2.88 -9.90 -3.85
CA MET A 119 3.72 -9.63 -5.03
C MET A 119 5.10 -10.30 -4.92
N LEU A 120 5.75 -10.24 -3.75
CA LEU A 120 7.01 -10.96 -3.55
C LEU A 120 6.86 -12.46 -3.80
N ASP A 121 5.78 -13.07 -3.29
CA ASP A 121 5.48 -14.49 -3.49
C ASP A 121 5.19 -14.81 -4.97
N GLU A 122 4.39 -13.99 -5.63
CA GLU A 122 4.05 -14.16 -7.05
C GLU A 122 5.28 -14.13 -7.96
N TYR A 123 6.24 -13.24 -7.67
CA TYR A 123 7.50 -13.11 -8.40
C TYR A 123 8.61 -14.02 -7.86
N ASN A 124 8.30 -14.91 -6.91
CA ASN A 124 9.24 -15.79 -6.24
C ASN A 124 10.49 -15.03 -5.75
N THR A 125 10.25 -13.89 -5.14
CA THR A 125 11.27 -12.95 -4.66
C THR A 125 11.30 -12.95 -3.13
N ARG A 126 12.49 -13.10 -2.55
CA ARG A 126 12.64 -13.03 -1.09
C ARG A 126 12.62 -11.57 -0.62
N PRO A 127 12.02 -11.28 0.55
CA PRO A 127 12.14 -9.98 1.19
C PRO A 127 13.59 -9.54 1.39
N SER A 128 13.80 -8.26 1.58
CA SER A 128 15.12 -7.72 1.90
C SER A 128 15.64 -8.27 3.25
N ALA A 129 16.92 -8.65 3.31
CA ALA A 129 17.56 -9.00 4.58
C ALA A 129 17.62 -7.83 5.57
N LEU A 130 17.44 -6.59 5.08
CA LEU A 130 17.39 -5.37 5.89
C LEU A 130 15.99 -5.08 6.46
N THR A 131 14.99 -5.93 6.23
CA THR A 131 13.63 -5.75 6.77
C THR A 131 13.60 -5.42 8.27
N PRO A 132 14.36 -6.09 9.16
CA PRO A 132 14.38 -5.72 10.59
C PRO A 132 14.93 -4.31 10.86
N VAL A 133 15.86 -3.84 10.01
CA VAL A 133 16.43 -2.49 10.13
C VAL A 133 15.37 -1.45 9.74
N TRP A 134 14.63 -1.68 8.67
CA TRP A 134 13.54 -0.81 8.25
C TRP A 134 12.40 -0.75 9.27
N ALA A 135 12.04 -1.89 9.84
CA ALA A 135 11.05 -1.95 10.92
C ALA A 135 11.49 -1.15 12.15
N LEU A 136 12.75 -1.26 12.57
CA LEU A 136 13.29 -0.50 13.67
C LEU A 136 13.36 1.00 13.37
N ALA A 137 13.82 1.37 12.18
CA ALA A 137 13.89 2.76 11.73
C ALA A 137 12.49 3.41 11.71
N GLY A 138 11.50 2.68 11.18
CA GLY A 138 10.10 3.13 11.17
C GLY A 138 9.55 3.37 12.59
N ARG A 139 9.79 2.44 13.52
CA ARG A 139 9.38 2.62 14.93
C ARG A 139 10.03 3.84 15.58
N ILE A 140 11.32 4.04 15.36
CA ILE A 140 12.05 5.20 15.91
C ILE A 140 11.49 6.49 15.31
N LEU A 141 11.33 6.56 14.00
CA LEU A 141 10.82 7.73 13.28
C LEU A 141 9.38 8.05 13.69
N GLY A 142 8.50 7.05 13.71
CA GLY A 142 7.11 7.19 14.12
C GLY A 142 6.99 7.66 15.57
N GLY A 143 7.71 7.03 16.49
CA GLY A 143 7.74 7.41 17.90
C GLY A 143 8.26 8.82 18.11
N ALA A 144 9.39 9.19 17.49
CA ALA A 144 9.98 10.51 17.61
C ALA A 144 9.06 11.61 17.09
N THR A 145 8.47 11.41 15.89
CA THR A 145 7.57 12.40 15.29
C THR A 145 6.26 12.56 16.07
N ALA A 146 5.73 11.48 16.65
CA ALA A 146 4.56 11.55 17.54
C ALA A 146 4.86 12.30 18.85
N LEU A 147 6.05 12.12 19.44
CA LEU A 147 6.50 12.89 20.61
C LEU A 147 6.64 14.38 20.31
N MET A 148 7.03 14.74 19.07
CA MET A 148 7.08 16.13 18.61
C MET A 148 5.67 16.73 18.38
N GLY A 149 4.64 15.92 18.36
CA GLY A 149 3.23 16.32 18.26
C GLY A 149 2.55 15.92 16.95
N GLU A 150 1.23 16.16 16.92
CA GLU A 150 0.36 15.70 15.82
C GLU A 150 0.77 16.23 14.45
N LYS A 151 1.17 17.50 14.36
CA LYS A 151 1.60 18.10 13.08
C LYS A 151 2.86 17.41 12.54
N SER A 152 3.81 17.09 13.41
CA SER A 152 5.04 16.39 13.02
C SER A 152 4.76 14.95 12.60
N ALA A 153 3.89 14.26 13.33
CA ALA A 153 3.47 12.91 12.97
C ALA A 153 2.79 12.87 11.59
N MET A 154 1.85 13.79 11.33
CA MET A 154 1.17 13.88 10.03
C MET A 154 2.12 14.25 8.89
N ALA A 155 3.05 15.17 9.11
CA ALA A 155 4.06 15.50 8.10
C ALA A 155 4.98 14.32 7.78
N CYS A 156 5.31 13.50 8.78
CA CYS A 156 6.07 12.27 8.59
C CYS A 156 5.31 11.27 7.73
N THR A 157 4.04 11.02 8.03
CA THR A 157 3.22 10.08 7.25
C THR A 157 3.03 10.57 5.81
N GLU A 158 2.74 11.86 5.59
CA GLU A 158 2.63 12.45 4.26
C GLU A 158 3.93 12.27 3.44
N ALA A 159 5.09 12.50 4.06
CA ALA A 159 6.38 12.33 3.39
C ALA A 159 6.64 10.86 3.01
N VAL A 160 6.32 9.92 3.90
CA VAL A 160 6.49 8.48 3.64
C VAL A 160 5.56 8.01 2.53
N GLU A 161 4.29 8.39 2.57
CA GLU A 161 3.32 8.08 1.52
C GLU A 161 3.75 8.62 0.14
N THR A 162 4.32 9.83 0.12
CA THR A 162 4.82 10.42 -1.12
C THR A 162 5.95 9.58 -1.71
N VAL A 163 6.93 9.19 -0.91
CA VAL A 163 8.08 8.38 -1.37
C VAL A 163 7.63 6.99 -1.83
N ILE A 164 6.75 6.33 -1.08
CA ILE A 164 6.22 5.01 -1.46
C ILE A 164 5.43 5.12 -2.78
N GLY A 165 4.59 6.15 -2.92
CA GLY A 165 3.82 6.39 -4.14
C GLY A 165 4.70 6.62 -5.37
N GLU A 166 5.81 7.35 -5.25
CA GLU A 166 6.78 7.54 -6.33
C GLU A 166 7.40 6.21 -6.77
N HIS A 167 7.79 5.33 -5.85
CA HIS A 167 8.33 4.01 -6.18
C HIS A 167 7.32 3.11 -6.90
N TYR A 168 6.06 3.13 -6.48
CA TYR A 168 5.00 2.39 -7.18
C TYR A 168 4.76 2.91 -8.59
N ASP A 169 4.80 4.22 -8.80
CA ASP A 169 4.69 4.82 -10.13
C ASP A 169 5.86 4.41 -11.04
N GLU A 170 7.07 4.31 -10.52
CA GLU A 170 8.24 3.79 -11.25
C GLU A 170 8.05 2.32 -11.67
N TYR A 171 7.56 1.47 -10.77
CA TYR A 171 7.28 0.07 -11.07
C TYR A 171 6.22 -0.07 -12.17
N VAL A 172 5.11 0.66 -12.07
CA VAL A 172 4.04 0.66 -13.06
C VAL A 172 4.54 1.15 -14.43
N HIS A 173 5.36 2.21 -14.42
CA HIS A 173 5.97 2.72 -15.64
C HIS A 173 6.89 1.69 -16.31
N TYR A 174 7.70 1.00 -15.52
CA TYR A 174 8.56 -0.08 -16.02
C TYR A 174 7.74 -1.21 -16.65
N GLU A 175 6.69 -1.68 -15.98
CA GLU A 175 5.80 -2.73 -16.50
C GLU A 175 5.15 -2.32 -17.82
N LEU A 176 4.62 -1.09 -17.91
CA LEU A 176 3.97 -0.57 -19.12
C LEU A 176 4.95 -0.42 -20.29
N THR A 177 6.16 0.06 -20.01
CA THR A 177 7.20 0.21 -21.03
C THR A 177 7.63 -1.14 -21.57
N PHE A 178 7.81 -2.12 -20.71
CA PHE A 178 8.16 -3.50 -21.10
C PHE A 178 7.09 -4.11 -22.00
N PHE A 179 5.80 -3.97 -21.66
CA PHE A 179 4.71 -4.47 -22.51
C PHE A 179 4.63 -3.77 -23.85
N SER A 180 4.93 -2.48 -23.91
CA SER A 180 4.92 -1.73 -25.18
C SER A 180 6.02 -2.18 -26.16
N GLN A 181 7.10 -2.78 -25.66
CA GLN A 181 8.21 -3.32 -26.47
C GLN A 181 7.96 -4.76 -26.95
N LEU A 182 6.98 -5.46 -26.36
CA LEU A 182 6.62 -6.83 -26.73
C LEU A 182 5.52 -6.91 -27.80
N LEU A 183 4.88 -5.79 -28.13
CA LEU A 183 3.81 -5.66 -29.15
C LEU A 183 4.36 -5.06 -30.43
#